data_c6401547c8c4671f31fae556a276ccde
#
_entry.id   c6401547c8c4671f31fae556a276ccde
#
_cell.length_a   1.000
_cell.length_b   1.000
_cell.length_c   1.000
_cell.angle_alpha   90.00
_cell.angle_beta   90.00
_cell.angle_gamma   90.00
#
_symmetry.space_group_name_H-M   'P 1'
#
loop_
_entity.id
_entity.type
_entity.pdbx_description
1 polymer ?
#
loop_
_entity_poly.entity_id
_entity_poly.type
_entity_poly.pdbx_seq_one_letter_code
_entity_poly.pdbx_strand_id
1 'polypeptide(L)'
;MNFTKKDKSILIGLAIGDGYVGKDHNSTVIKIVHCAKQKEYCTFKAKLLHSVFGGNAVKVHDRLATYHVFINGDKIKKQAPTAWIQKKSIHCDWLRTLLYPGGKKKLTRKALDFLDPLSIAIWWLDDGNVDFHESGNGTMCATLRWNMYSTKEEALVAQTYFKEVWNVQWNVVMPDRKRSPDKYNLHCGKKEGEKFLSIIRDIVREKVPSMSYKVVDLDHEIRARINARRDSLNLQDDKLQELGDKEPLG
;
A
#
# COMPACT_ATOMS: atom_id res chain seq x y z
N MET A 1 -23.59 8.80 17.99
CA MET A 1 -22.42 7.92 18.27
C MET A 1 -21.22 8.82 18.46
N ASN A 2 -20.51 8.69 19.56
CA ASN A 2 -19.27 9.42 19.80
C ASN A 2 -18.09 8.50 19.50
N PHE A 3 -17.30 8.83 18.47
CA PHE A 3 -16.11 8.08 18.11
C PHE A 3 -14.95 8.41 19.04
N THR A 4 -14.30 7.41 19.59
CA THR A 4 -13.03 7.55 20.32
C THR A 4 -11.90 7.99 19.39
N LYS A 5 -10.74 8.40 19.94
CA LYS A 5 -9.55 8.70 19.13
C LYS A 5 -9.13 7.49 18.28
N LYS A 6 -9.21 6.28 18.85
CA LYS A 6 -8.90 5.02 18.16
C LYS A 6 -9.86 4.75 17.00
N ASP A 7 -11.17 4.94 17.20
CA ASP A 7 -12.15 4.76 16.13
C ASP A 7 -11.89 5.73 14.96
N LYS A 8 -11.59 6.99 15.28
CA LYS A 8 -11.26 8.00 14.28
C LYS A 8 -9.98 7.63 13.52
N SER A 9 -8.95 7.14 14.21
CA SER A 9 -7.73 6.65 13.61
C SER A 9 -8.01 5.52 12.61
N ILE A 10 -8.76 4.50 13.02
CA ILE A 10 -9.14 3.37 12.16
C ILE A 10 -9.90 3.87 10.92
N LEU A 11 -10.92 4.71 11.09
CA LEU A 11 -11.74 5.22 9.97
C LEU A 11 -10.92 6.04 8.99
N ILE A 12 -9.98 6.86 9.47
CA ILE A 12 -9.08 7.65 8.62
C ILE A 12 -8.11 6.72 7.89
N GLY A 13 -7.48 5.77 8.57
CA GLY A 13 -6.59 4.79 7.95
C GLY A 13 -7.26 3.99 6.84
N LEU A 14 -8.51 3.54 7.07
CA LEU A 14 -9.32 2.84 6.06
C LEU A 14 -9.68 3.71 4.85
N ALA A 15 -9.81 5.03 5.05
CA ALA A 15 -10.29 5.95 4.03
C ALA A 15 -9.18 6.65 3.25
N ILE A 16 -7.98 6.80 3.85
CA ILE A 16 -6.86 7.57 3.26
C ILE A 16 -6.23 6.86 2.07
N GLY A 17 -6.09 5.52 2.14
CA GLY A 17 -5.62 4.66 1.04
C GLY A 17 -6.73 4.35 0.04
N ASP A 18 -7.04 3.08 -0.16
CA ASP A 18 -8.02 2.56 -1.13
C ASP A 18 -9.49 2.89 -0.80
N GLY A 19 -9.76 3.42 0.40
CA GLY A 19 -11.11 3.73 0.83
C GLY A 19 -11.69 4.97 0.12
N TYR A 20 -12.98 4.90 -0.21
CA TYR A 20 -13.77 6.01 -0.70
C TYR A 20 -14.82 6.41 0.32
N VAL A 21 -14.96 7.71 0.57
CA VAL A 21 -15.96 8.28 1.46
C VAL A 21 -16.90 9.18 0.66
N GLY A 22 -18.11 8.69 0.41
CA GLY A 22 -19.13 9.39 -0.37
C GLY A 22 -20.33 9.81 0.45
N LYS A 23 -21.24 10.56 -0.20
CA LYS A 23 -22.60 10.80 0.28
C LYS A 23 -23.57 9.83 -0.39
N ASP A 24 -24.54 9.38 0.39
CA ASP A 24 -25.67 8.58 -0.10
C ASP A 24 -26.92 9.05 0.68
N HIS A 25 -27.68 9.94 0.04
CA HIS A 25 -28.78 10.68 0.68
C HIS A 25 -28.29 11.37 1.98
N ASN A 26 -28.91 11.04 3.10
CA ASN A 26 -28.59 11.62 4.43
C ASN A 26 -27.46 10.88 5.16
N SER A 27 -26.78 9.94 4.52
CA SER A 27 -25.71 9.13 5.12
C SER A 27 -24.39 9.34 4.42
N THR A 28 -23.30 9.18 5.17
CA THR A 28 -21.98 8.97 4.60
C THR A 28 -21.74 7.49 4.36
N VAL A 29 -21.22 7.15 3.20
CA VAL A 29 -20.86 5.78 2.84
C VAL A 29 -19.35 5.64 2.75
N ILE A 30 -18.82 4.61 3.41
CA ILE A 30 -17.43 4.16 3.26
C ILE A 30 -17.45 2.93 2.38
N LYS A 31 -16.71 2.96 1.26
CA LYS A 31 -16.54 1.83 0.32
C LYS A 31 -15.08 1.49 0.20
N ILE A 32 -14.76 0.20 0.21
CA ILE A 32 -13.41 -0.31 0.02
C ILE A 32 -13.49 -1.48 -0.97
N VAL A 33 -12.58 -1.51 -1.93
CA VAL A 33 -12.52 -2.54 -2.97
C VAL A 33 -11.09 -3.03 -3.11
N HIS A 34 -10.91 -4.34 -3.10
CA HIS A 34 -9.61 -4.99 -3.32
C HIS A 34 -9.72 -6.04 -4.42
N CYS A 35 -8.60 -6.46 -5.00
CA CYS A 35 -8.59 -7.64 -5.85
C CYS A 35 -8.94 -8.90 -5.03
N ALA A 36 -9.49 -9.93 -5.68
CA ALA A 36 -9.92 -11.15 -4.98
C ALA A 36 -8.78 -11.84 -4.21
N LYS A 37 -7.53 -11.71 -4.66
CA LYS A 37 -6.35 -12.23 -3.95
C LYS A 37 -6.15 -11.61 -2.57
N GLN A 38 -6.68 -10.40 -2.35
CA GLN A 38 -6.65 -9.66 -1.07
C GLN A 38 -7.96 -9.78 -0.28
N LYS A 39 -8.77 -10.81 -0.51
CA LYS A 39 -10.06 -11.01 0.17
C LYS A 39 -9.90 -11.12 1.70
N GLU A 40 -8.84 -11.74 2.19
CA GLU A 40 -8.54 -11.81 3.62
C GLU A 40 -8.31 -10.41 4.20
N TYR A 41 -7.52 -9.58 3.52
CA TYR A 41 -7.31 -8.19 3.92
C TYR A 41 -8.61 -7.36 3.85
N CYS A 42 -9.44 -7.56 2.84
CA CYS A 42 -10.78 -6.95 2.78
C CYS A 42 -11.65 -7.37 3.98
N THR A 43 -11.58 -8.65 4.37
CA THR A 43 -12.28 -9.19 5.55
C THR A 43 -11.77 -8.57 6.85
N PHE A 44 -10.46 -8.38 6.98
CA PHE A 44 -9.88 -7.66 8.12
C PHE A 44 -10.42 -6.23 8.22
N LYS A 45 -10.49 -5.48 7.13
CA LYS A 45 -11.08 -4.13 7.09
C LYS A 45 -12.57 -4.14 7.45
N ALA A 46 -13.31 -5.18 7.03
CA ALA A 46 -14.71 -5.36 7.41
C ALA A 46 -14.87 -5.54 8.93
N LYS A 47 -14.01 -6.34 9.56
CA LYS A 47 -13.98 -6.51 11.03
C LYS A 47 -13.67 -5.21 11.75
N LEU A 48 -12.75 -4.38 11.23
CA LEU A 48 -12.46 -3.06 11.79
C LEU A 48 -13.67 -2.12 11.69
N LEU A 49 -14.35 -2.07 10.54
CA LEU A 49 -15.58 -1.30 10.41
C LEU A 49 -16.66 -1.78 11.39
N HIS A 50 -16.79 -3.10 11.56
CA HIS A 50 -17.74 -3.67 12.53
C HIS A 50 -17.37 -3.28 13.97
N SER A 51 -16.10 -3.34 14.35
CA SER A 51 -15.66 -2.96 15.71
C SER A 51 -15.93 -1.49 16.04
N VAL A 52 -15.84 -0.60 15.05
CA VAL A 52 -16.11 0.84 15.22
C VAL A 52 -17.61 1.16 15.29
N PHE A 53 -18.42 0.53 14.45
CA PHE A 53 -19.85 0.87 14.32
C PHE A 53 -20.78 -0.03 15.15
N GLY A 54 -20.33 -1.22 15.53
CA GLY A 54 -21.20 -2.23 16.13
C GLY A 54 -22.30 -2.72 15.20
N GLY A 55 -23.33 -3.33 15.78
CA GLY A 55 -24.51 -3.82 15.06
C GLY A 55 -24.18 -5.05 14.19
N ASN A 56 -24.81 -5.13 13.02
CA ASN A 56 -24.60 -6.27 12.11
C ASN A 56 -23.18 -6.26 11.49
N ALA A 57 -22.62 -7.45 11.32
CA ALA A 57 -21.32 -7.65 10.68
C ALA A 57 -21.29 -7.03 9.28
N VAL A 58 -20.16 -6.37 8.96
CA VAL A 58 -19.95 -5.82 7.62
C VAL A 58 -19.63 -6.98 6.68
N LYS A 59 -20.49 -7.23 5.72
CA LYS A 59 -20.33 -8.33 4.75
C LYS A 59 -19.28 -7.99 3.70
N VAL A 60 -18.47 -8.98 3.36
CA VAL A 60 -17.58 -8.94 2.19
C VAL A 60 -18.32 -9.54 1.00
N HIS A 61 -18.37 -8.81 -0.09
CA HIS A 61 -19.04 -9.21 -1.31
C HIS A 61 -18.02 -9.46 -2.41
N ASP A 62 -18.22 -10.54 -3.17
CA ASP A 62 -17.45 -10.81 -4.38
C ASP A 62 -18.18 -10.24 -5.59
N ARG A 63 -17.44 -9.66 -6.54
CA ARG A 63 -17.97 -9.20 -7.83
C ARG A 63 -16.89 -9.22 -8.90
N LEU A 64 -17.33 -9.17 -10.17
CA LEU A 64 -16.46 -8.84 -11.29
C LEU A 64 -16.45 -7.32 -11.48
N ALA A 65 -15.29 -6.70 -11.26
CA ALA A 65 -15.10 -5.29 -11.58
C ALA A 65 -14.61 -5.13 -13.01
N THR A 66 -15.22 -4.21 -13.73
CA THR A 66 -14.76 -3.82 -15.07
C THR A 66 -13.74 -2.70 -14.96
N TYR A 67 -12.63 -2.82 -15.67
CA TYR A 67 -11.62 -1.78 -15.81
C TYR A 67 -11.12 -1.73 -17.26
N HIS A 68 -10.45 -0.65 -17.60
CA HIS A 68 -9.90 -0.47 -18.93
C HIS A 68 -8.36 -0.46 -18.86
N VAL A 69 -7.73 -1.14 -19.80
CA VAL A 69 -6.29 -1.08 -20.05
C VAL A 69 -6.06 -0.48 -21.44
N PHE A 70 -4.97 0.26 -21.59
CA PHE A 70 -4.53 0.73 -22.89
C PHE A 70 -3.38 -0.17 -23.37
N ILE A 71 -3.57 -0.82 -24.51
CA ILE A 71 -2.55 -1.66 -25.14
C ILE A 71 -2.38 -1.13 -26.56
N ASN A 72 -1.17 -0.68 -26.91
CA ASN A 72 -0.86 -0.08 -28.21
C ASN A 72 -1.78 1.09 -28.61
N GLY A 73 -2.26 1.86 -27.63
CA GLY A 73 -3.18 2.97 -27.87
C GLY A 73 -4.66 2.60 -27.80
N ASP A 74 -5.03 1.33 -27.89
CA ASP A 74 -6.40 0.86 -27.83
C ASP A 74 -6.92 0.70 -26.39
N LYS A 75 -8.15 1.17 -26.16
CA LYS A 75 -8.84 1.04 -24.89
C LYS A 75 -9.54 -0.31 -24.80
N ILE A 76 -8.94 -1.26 -24.11
CA ILE A 76 -9.46 -2.62 -23.96
C ILE A 76 -10.19 -2.74 -22.61
N LYS A 77 -11.44 -3.22 -22.65
CA LYS A 77 -12.25 -3.54 -21.47
C LYS A 77 -11.82 -4.89 -20.91
N LYS A 78 -11.41 -4.93 -19.63
CA LYS A 78 -11.09 -6.16 -18.90
C LYS A 78 -11.98 -6.29 -17.66
N GLN A 79 -12.11 -7.51 -17.17
CA GLN A 79 -12.80 -7.81 -15.92
C GLN A 79 -11.83 -8.54 -14.98
N ALA A 80 -11.93 -8.24 -13.69
CA ALA A 80 -11.22 -8.95 -12.66
C ALA A 80 -12.11 -9.22 -11.45
N PRO A 81 -11.96 -10.38 -10.80
CA PRO A 81 -12.65 -10.67 -9.57
C PRO A 81 -12.13 -9.74 -8.45
N THR A 82 -13.05 -9.17 -7.69
CA THR A 82 -12.78 -8.25 -6.59
C THR A 82 -13.59 -8.61 -5.37
N ALA A 83 -13.06 -8.31 -4.19
CA ALA A 83 -13.77 -8.29 -2.93
C ALA A 83 -14.07 -6.86 -2.54
N TRP A 84 -15.27 -6.57 -2.06
CA TRP A 84 -15.63 -5.24 -1.63
C TRP A 84 -16.49 -5.23 -0.37
N ILE A 85 -16.40 -4.13 0.37
CA ILE A 85 -17.18 -3.86 1.56
C ILE A 85 -17.78 -2.47 1.51
N GLN A 86 -18.92 -2.29 2.19
CA GLN A 86 -19.57 -1.00 2.34
C GLN A 86 -20.17 -0.87 3.73
N LYS A 87 -20.03 0.31 4.32
CA LYS A 87 -20.74 0.71 5.54
C LYS A 87 -21.35 2.10 5.35
N LYS A 88 -22.64 2.25 5.65
CA LYS A 88 -23.33 3.53 5.69
C LYS A 88 -23.51 3.97 7.13
N SER A 89 -23.32 5.25 7.39
CA SER A 89 -23.57 5.84 8.72
C SER A 89 -23.84 7.33 8.60
N ILE A 90 -24.86 7.80 9.33
CA ILE A 90 -25.15 9.23 9.50
C ILE A 90 -24.11 9.93 10.37
N HIS A 91 -23.31 9.16 11.12
CA HIS A 91 -22.32 9.71 12.07
C HIS A 91 -20.94 9.96 11.44
N CYS A 92 -20.75 9.68 10.15
CA CYS A 92 -19.44 9.79 9.47
C CYS A 92 -19.24 11.04 8.62
N ASP A 93 -20.11 12.03 8.72
CA ASP A 93 -19.98 13.28 7.95
C ASP A 93 -18.69 14.03 8.25
N TRP A 94 -18.22 14.00 9.50
CA TRP A 94 -16.95 14.56 9.90
C TRP A 94 -15.77 13.97 9.11
N LEU A 95 -15.79 12.65 8.81
CA LEU A 95 -14.74 11.96 8.06
C LEU A 95 -14.69 12.48 6.63
N ARG A 96 -15.86 12.64 6.00
CA ARG A 96 -15.96 13.23 4.67
C ARG A 96 -15.48 14.69 4.68
N THR A 97 -15.91 15.50 5.65
CA THR A 97 -15.48 16.89 5.79
C THR A 97 -13.96 17.00 5.96
N LEU A 98 -13.38 16.08 6.75
CA LEU A 98 -11.94 16.04 7.01
C LEU A 98 -11.12 15.66 5.78
N LEU A 99 -11.57 14.63 5.04
CA LEU A 99 -10.80 14.04 3.94
C LEU A 99 -11.16 14.58 2.56
N TYR A 100 -12.32 15.24 2.41
CA TYR A 100 -12.80 15.76 1.11
C TYR A 100 -13.19 17.24 1.19
N PRO A 101 -12.32 18.12 1.70
CA PRO A 101 -12.59 19.56 1.65
C PRO A 101 -12.71 20.00 0.19
N GLY A 102 -13.83 20.64 -0.17
CA GLY A 102 -14.09 21.04 -1.57
C GLY A 102 -14.42 19.86 -2.51
N GLY A 103 -14.82 18.69 -1.98
CA GLY A 103 -15.30 17.54 -2.78
C GLY A 103 -14.22 16.61 -3.33
N LYS A 104 -12.94 16.96 -3.24
CA LYS A 104 -11.81 16.11 -3.63
C LYS A 104 -11.10 15.57 -2.39
N LYS A 105 -10.65 14.31 -2.45
CA LYS A 105 -9.84 13.71 -1.39
C LYS A 105 -8.55 14.51 -1.23
N LYS A 106 -8.24 14.89 0.00
CA LYS A 106 -7.07 15.71 0.32
C LYS A 106 -6.39 15.21 1.58
N LEU A 107 -5.06 15.03 1.49
CA LEU A 107 -4.23 14.69 2.63
C LEU A 107 -3.86 15.96 3.40
N THR A 108 -4.23 16.02 4.67
CA THR A 108 -3.95 17.18 5.53
C THR A 108 -3.24 16.75 6.80
N ARG A 109 -2.43 17.64 7.40
CA ARG A 109 -1.81 17.40 8.70
C ARG A 109 -2.84 17.02 9.75
N LYS A 110 -3.99 17.69 9.78
CA LYS A 110 -5.09 17.40 10.69
C LYS A 110 -5.59 15.95 10.59
N ALA A 111 -5.64 15.39 9.38
CA ALA A 111 -6.01 13.98 9.19
C ALA A 111 -4.91 13.03 9.67
N LEU A 112 -3.64 13.35 9.37
CA LEU A 112 -2.49 12.54 9.76
C LEU A 112 -2.29 12.48 11.27
N ASP A 113 -2.57 13.56 12.00
CA ASP A 113 -2.42 13.61 13.47
C ASP A 113 -3.37 12.67 14.25
N PHE A 114 -4.35 12.07 13.57
CA PHE A 114 -5.17 11.01 14.15
C PHE A 114 -4.55 9.61 14.03
N LEU A 115 -3.59 9.42 13.12
CA LEU A 115 -3.09 8.08 12.79
C LEU A 115 -2.29 7.48 13.95
N ASP A 116 -2.59 6.22 14.24
CA ASP A 116 -1.84 5.32 15.11
C ASP A 116 -1.09 4.27 14.25
N PRO A 117 -0.24 3.42 14.83
CA PRO A 117 0.49 2.40 14.08
C PRO A 117 -0.41 1.47 13.25
N LEU A 118 -1.61 1.12 13.75
CA LEU A 118 -2.55 0.28 13.01
C LEU A 118 -3.06 0.98 11.76
N SER A 119 -3.42 2.24 11.86
CA SER A 119 -3.95 3.03 10.76
C SER A 119 -2.90 3.33 9.71
N ILE A 120 -1.64 3.54 10.14
CA ILE A 120 -0.48 3.64 9.25
C ILE A 120 -0.23 2.32 8.53
N ALA A 121 -0.34 1.18 9.25
CA ALA A 121 -0.24 -0.14 8.64
C ALA A 121 -1.30 -0.34 7.56
N ILE A 122 -2.56 0.00 7.81
CA ILE A 122 -3.64 -0.09 6.83
C ILE A 122 -3.32 0.75 5.60
N TRP A 123 -2.91 2.01 5.78
CA TRP A 123 -2.57 2.89 4.66
C TRP A 123 -1.36 2.38 3.88
N TRP A 124 -0.32 1.86 4.57
CA TRP A 124 0.83 1.23 3.91
C TRP A 124 0.43 0.00 3.10
N LEU A 125 -0.44 -0.85 3.64
CA LEU A 125 -0.92 -2.05 2.95
C LEU A 125 -1.72 -1.73 1.69
N ASP A 126 -2.37 -0.56 1.62
CA ASP A 126 -3.03 -0.08 0.41
C ASP A 126 -2.01 0.43 -0.61
N ASP A 127 -1.23 1.43 -0.27
CA ASP A 127 -0.44 2.25 -1.20
C ASP A 127 1.06 1.98 -1.16
N GLY A 128 1.55 1.25 -0.14
CA GLY A 128 2.98 0.98 0.06
C GLY A 128 3.50 -0.17 -0.79
N ASN A 129 4.78 -0.09 -1.14
CA ASN A 129 5.52 -1.14 -1.82
C ASN A 129 6.98 -1.16 -1.39
N VAL A 130 7.57 -2.36 -1.30
CA VAL A 130 9.02 -2.56 -1.16
C VAL A 130 9.56 -3.02 -2.50
N ASP A 131 10.52 -2.31 -3.02
CA ASP A 131 11.17 -2.57 -4.30
C ASP A 131 12.63 -2.95 -4.08
N PHE A 132 13.03 -4.10 -4.61
CA PHE A 132 14.41 -4.59 -4.57
C PHE A 132 15.02 -4.46 -5.95
N HIS A 133 16.17 -3.80 -6.02
CA HIS A 133 16.87 -3.54 -7.27
C HIS A 133 18.38 -3.57 -7.09
N GLU A 134 19.08 -3.75 -8.17
CA GLU A 134 20.53 -3.64 -8.20
C GLU A 134 20.92 -2.19 -8.53
N SER A 135 21.84 -1.63 -7.75
CA SER A 135 22.44 -0.33 -8.03
C SER A 135 23.45 -0.42 -9.16
N GLY A 136 23.84 0.71 -9.72
CA GLY A 136 24.79 0.76 -10.82
C GLY A 136 26.17 0.11 -10.57
N ASN A 137 26.53 -0.11 -9.30
CA ASN A 137 27.75 -0.81 -8.86
C ASN A 137 27.52 -2.30 -8.51
N GLY A 138 26.37 -2.87 -8.87
CA GLY A 138 26.04 -4.27 -8.61
C GLY A 138 25.56 -4.59 -7.19
N THR A 139 25.38 -3.59 -6.32
CA THR A 139 24.90 -3.83 -4.95
C THR A 139 23.38 -3.96 -4.91
N MET A 140 22.88 -5.03 -4.27
CA MET A 140 21.43 -5.20 -4.05
C MET A 140 20.91 -4.18 -3.03
N CYS A 141 19.91 -3.41 -3.42
CA CYS A 141 19.30 -2.34 -2.65
C CYS A 141 17.81 -2.59 -2.43
N ALA A 142 17.27 -1.98 -1.37
CA ALA A 142 15.83 -1.91 -1.12
C ALA A 142 15.39 -0.44 -1.07
N THR A 143 14.28 -0.15 -1.71
CA THR A 143 13.60 1.16 -1.65
C THR A 143 12.16 0.95 -1.27
N LEU A 144 11.68 1.65 -0.25
CA LEU A 144 10.27 1.73 0.06
C LEU A 144 9.64 2.85 -0.75
N ARG A 145 8.49 2.57 -1.32
CA ARG A 145 7.69 3.52 -2.10
C ARG A 145 6.28 3.59 -1.54
N TRP A 146 5.84 4.80 -1.25
CA TRP A 146 4.44 5.06 -0.89
C TRP A 146 3.76 5.77 -2.06
N ASN A 147 2.94 5.04 -2.79
CA ASN A 147 2.34 5.46 -4.06
C ASN A 147 1.05 6.27 -3.81
N MET A 148 1.20 7.44 -3.20
CA MET A 148 0.07 8.30 -2.81
C MET A 148 -0.59 9.00 -3.99
N TYR A 149 0.14 9.19 -5.09
CA TYR A 149 -0.30 9.96 -6.27
C TYR A 149 -0.94 11.29 -5.91
N SER A 150 -0.40 11.96 -4.90
CA SER A 150 -0.89 13.21 -4.32
C SER A 150 -0.31 14.44 -5.02
N THR A 151 -0.76 15.63 -4.63
CA THR A 151 -0.08 16.88 -5.02
C THR A 151 1.26 17.00 -4.29
N LYS A 152 2.12 17.94 -4.74
CA LYS A 152 3.41 18.20 -4.07
C LYS A 152 3.22 18.65 -2.62
N GLU A 153 2.25 19.52 -2.39
CA GLU A 153 1.91 20.06 -1.07
C GLU A 153 1.48 18.92 -0.12
N GLU A 154 0.63 18.01 -0.59
CA GLU A 154 0.19 16.86 0.21
C GLU A 154 1.33 15.89 0.53
N ALA A 155 2.22 15.65 -0.43
CA ALA A 155 3.41 14.82 -0.22
C ALA A 155 4.37 15.46 0.80
N LEU A 156 4.55 16.78 0.76
CA LEU A 156 5.35 17.52 1.75
C LEU A 156 4.71 17.47 3.15
N VAL A 157 3.39 17.59 3.24
CA VAL A 157 2.66 17.42 4.51
C VAL A 157 2.89 16.03 5.10
N ALA A 158 2.82 14.97 4.29
CA ALA A 158 3.10 13.61 4.74
C ALA A 158 4.57 13.41 5.14
N GLN A 159 5.52 13.93 4.34
CA GLN A 159 6.96 13.90 4.65
C GLN A 159 7.24 14.53 6.01
N THR A 160 6.74 15.73 6.25
CA THR A 160 6.92 16.46 7.50
C THR A 160 6.32 15.71 8.68
N TYR A 161 5.10 15.18 8.52
CA TYR A 161 4.43 14.37 9.53
C TYR A 161 5.25 13.14 9.94
N PHE A 162 5.74 12.35 8.98
CA PHE A 162 6.54 11.17 9.29
C PHE A 162 7.87 11.50 9.95
N LYS A 163 8.51 12.61 9.56
CA LYS A 163 9.72 13.07 10.20
C LYS A 163 9.48 13.51 11.66
N GLU A 164 8.45 14.29 11.92
CA GLU A 164 8.19 14.88 13.25
C GLU A 164 7.60 13.87 14.23
N VAL A 165 6.66 13.04 13.79
CA VAL A 165 5.91 12.14 14.68
C VAL A 165 6.56 10.77 14.80
N TRP A 166 7.17 10.25 13.73
CA TRP A 166 7.69 8.89 13.67
C TRP A 166 9.21 8.81 13.51
N ASN A 167 9.90 9.93 13.39
CA ASN A 167 11.34 10.02 13.14
C ASN A 167 11.80 9.21 11.91
N VAL A 168 10.96 9.18 10.87
CA VAL A 168 11.23 8.51 9.60
C VAL A 168 11.36 9.54 8.50
N GLN A 169 12.47 9.51 7.77
CA GLN A 169 12.74 10.44 6.67
C GLN A 169 12.33 9.86 5.32
N TRP A 170 11.42 10.55 4.65
CA TRP A 170 10.98 10.24 3.29
C TRP A 170 11.45 11.33 2.33
N ASN A 171 11.68 10.95 1.07
CA ASN A 171 11.91 11.88 -0.04
C ASN A 171 10.64 12.02 -0.88
N VAL A 172 10.29 13.25 -1.23
CA VAL A 172 9.18 13.52 -2.15
C VAL A 172 9.70 13.34 -3.58
N VAL A 173 9.09 12.44 -4.34
CA VAL A 173 9.53 12.06 -5.69
C VAL A 173 8.35 12.11 -6.65
N MET A 174 8.59 12.61 -7.86
CA MET A 174 7.66 12.54 -9.00
C MET A 174 7.94 11.23 -9.76
N PRO A 175 7.06 10.21 -9.68
CA PRO A 175 7.37 8.87 -10.21
C PRO A 175 7.42 8.81 -11.73
N ASP A 176 6.58 9.56 -12.43
CA ASP A 176 6.51 9.58 -13.88
C ASP A 176 6.05 10.94 -14.40
N ARG A 177 7.00 11.73 -14.89
CA ARG A 177 6.73 13.08 -15.44
C ARG A 177 5.86 13.05 -16.71
N LYS A 178 5.92 11.97 -17.48
CA LYS A 178 5.19 11.87 -18.76
C LYS A 178 3.74 11.42 -18.56
N ARG A 179 3.52 10.40 -17.71
CA ARG A 179 2.20 9.79 -17.51
C ARG A 179 1.38 10.45 -16.42
N SER A 180 2.04 10.99 -15.40
CA SER A 180 1.40 11.57 -14.23
C SER A 180 2.12 12.85 -13.80
N PRO A 181 2.09 13.90 -14.64
CA PRO A 181 2.66 15.19 -14.28
C PRO A 181 1.94 15.68 -13.00
N ASP A 182 2.67 16.35 -12.13
CA ASP A 182 2.17 16.91 -10.86
C ASP A 182 1.66 15.86 -9.84
N LYS A 183 2.03 14.59 -10.01
CA LYS A 183 1.79 13.55 -9.00
C LYS A 183 3.07 13.21 -8.26
N TYR A 184 2.96 13.07 -6.94
CA TYR A 184 4.09 12.86 -6.05
C TYR A 184 3.85 11.68 -5.13
N ASN A 185 4.93 10.96 -4.86
CA ASN A 185 5.02 9.81 -3.97
C ASN A 185 6.08 10.07 -2.91
N LEU A 186 6.11 9.23 -1.86
CA LEU A 186 7.20 9.20 -0.89
C LEU A 186 8.09 7.99 -1.15
N HIS A 187 9.41 8.22 -1.14
CA HIS A 187 10.41 7.17 -1.23
C HIS A 187 11.41 7.27 -0.09
N CYS A 188 11.87 6.13 0.43
CA CYS A 188 13.03 6.09 1.31
C CYS A 188 13.88 4.85 1.03
N GLY A 189 15.18 4.96 1.34
CA GLY A 189 16.12 3.83 1.25
C GLY A 189 16.00 2.90 2.46
N LYS A 190 16.79 1.83 2.44
CA LYS A 190 16.77 0.73 3.41
C LYS A 190 16.75 1.19 4.88
N LYS A 191 17.65 2.10 5.28
CA LYS A 191 17.78 2.55 6.68
C LYS A 191 16.49 3.16 7.23
N GLU A 192 15.92 4.10 6.52
CA GLU A 192 14.65 4.74 6.93
C GLU A 192 13.46 3.79 6.71
N GLY A 193 13.56 2.92 5.71
CA GLY A 193 12.58 1.87 5.46
C GLY A 193 12.47 0.87 6.62
N GLU A 194 13.59 0.41 7.19
CA GLU A 194 13.56 -0.46 8.37
C GLU A 194 12.96 0.23 9.60
N LYS A 195 13.30 1.50 9.83
CA LYS A 195 12.65 2.27 10.90
C LYS A 195 11.13 2.32 10.71
N PHE A 196 10.68 2.59 9.49
CA PHE A 196 9.26 2.64 9.18
C PHE A 196 8.60 1.26 9.35
N LEU A 197 9.16 0.22 8.75
CA LEU A 197 8.60 -1.13 8.83
C LEU A 197 8.56 -1.66 10.26
N SER A 198 9.51 -1.30 11.13
CA SER A 198 9.50 -1.71 12.55
C SER A 198 8.28 -1.18 13.31
N ILE A 199 7.66 -0.06 12.87
CA ILE A 199 6.45 0.49 13.49
C ILE A 199 5.24 -0.39 13.23
N ILE A 200 5.17 -1.02 12.05
CA ILE A 200 3.94 -1.67 11.57
C ILE A 200 4.07 -3.19 11.36
N ARG A 201 5.29 -3.72 11.31
CA ARG A 201 5.58 -5.11 10.92
C ARG A 201 4.85 -6.14 11.78
N ASP A 202 4.94 -6.03 13.09
CA ASP A 202 4.32 -6.99 14.01
C ASP A 202 2.80 -6.91 13.94
N ILE A 203 2.24 -5.71 13.79
CA ILE A 203 0.80 -5.49 13.60
C ILE A 203 0.31 -6.22 12.35
N VAL A 204 1.04 -6.09 11.24
CA VAL A 204 0.65 -6.74 9.98
C VAL A 204 0.78 -8.26 10.09
N ARG A 205 1.88 -8.76 10.62
CA ARG A 205 2.12 -10.20 10.78
C ARG A 205 1.08 -10.88 11.67
N GLU A 206 0.68 -10.21 12.75
CA GLU A 206 -0.35 -10.70 13.66
C GLU A 206 -1.76 -10.63 13.05
N LYS A 207 -2.13 -9.47 12.48
CA LYS A 207 -3.53 -9.18 12.14
C LYS A 207 -3.90 -9.50 10.69
N VAL A 208 -2.93 -9.46 9.77
CA VAL A 208 -3.14 -9.67 8.34
C VAL A 208 -1.95 -10.40 7.71
N PRO A 209 -1.68 -11.67 8.12
CA PRO A 209 -0.50 -12.42 7.69
C PRO A 209 -0.39 -12.57 6.16
N SER A 210 -1.50 -12.61 5.44
CA SER A 210 -1.52 -12.63 3.97
C SER A 210 -0.88 -11.40 3.30
N MET A 211 -0.71 -10.29 4.04
CA MET A 211 -0.08 -9.07 3.55
C MET A 211 1.36 -8.89 4.04
N SER A 212 1.94 -9.89 4.73
CA SER A 212 3.30 -9.80 5.31
C SER A 212 4.40 -9.56 4.26
N TYR A 213 4.14 -9.88 2.99
CA TYR A 213 5.04 -9.58 1.87
C TYR A 213 5.32 -8.07 1.68
N LYS A 214 4.49 -7.19 2.25
CA LYS A 214 4.69 -5.73 2.24
C LYS A 214 5.50 -5.20 3.43
N VAL A 215 5.82 -6.05 4.41
CA VAL A 215 6.53 -5.68 5.64
C VAL A 215 7.70 -6.63 5.95
N VAL A 216 8.37 -7.08 4.91
CA VAL A 216 9.50 -8.00 5.00
C VAL A 216 10.67 -7.40 5.81
N ASP A 217 11.54 -8.25 6.33
CA ASP A 217 12.85 -7.86 6.84
C ASP A 217 13.78 -7.56 5.66
N LEU A 218 14.18 -6.30 5.51
CA LEU A 218 14.93 -5.87 4.32
C LEU A 218 16.32 -6.50 4.24
N ASP A 219 16.98 -6.71 5.37
CA ASP A 219 18.31 -7.35 5.40
C ASP A 219 18.24 -8.83 5.06
N HIS A 220 17.25 -9.51 5.61
CA HIS A 220 17.00 -10.92 5.29
C HIS A 220 16.70 -11.12 3.81
N GLU A 221 15.78 -10.32 3.27
CA GLU A 221 15.34 -10.40 1.89
C GLU A 221 16.47 -10.05 0.90
N ILE A 222 17.29 -9.04 1.19
CA ILE A 222 18.48 -8.70 0.38
C ILE A 222 19.46 -9.87 0.36
N ARG A 223 19.77 -10.48 1.50
CA ARG A 223 20.65 -11.65 1.57
C ARG A 223 20.11 -12.84 0.80
N ALA A 224 18.80 -13.12 0.93
CA ALA A 224 18.17 -14.20 0.19
C ALA A 224 18.28 -14.01 -1.33
N ARG A 225 18.07 -12.78 -1.82
CA ARG A 225 18.20 -12.46 -3.25
C ARG A 225 19.62 -12.55 -3.76
N ILE A 226 20.61 -12.13 -2.96
CA ILE A 226 22.04 -12.28 -3.32
C ILE A 226 22.40 -13.76 -3.43
N ASN A 227 21.99 -14.59 -2.48
CA ASN A 227 22.27 -16.03 -2.51
C ASN A 227 21.59 -16.71 -3.72
N ALA A 228 20.32 -16.45 -3.96
CA ALA A 228 19.59 -16.99 -5.12
C ALA A 228 20.26 -16.62 -6.45
N ARG A 229 20.84 -15.40 -6.56
CA ARG A 229 21.58 -14.98 -7.74
C ARG A 229 22.90 -15.77 -7.90
N ARG A 230 23.67 -15.96 -6.80
CA ARG A 230 24.88 -16.77 -6.84
C ARG A 230 24.61 -18.18 -7.28
N ASP A 231 23.57 -18.80 -6.73
CA ASP A 231 23.17 -20.17 -7.09
C ASP A 231 22.80 -20.26 -8.58
N SER A 232 22.10 -19.26 -9.11
CA SER A 232 21.74 -19.22 -10.53
C SER A 232 22.94 -19.06 -11.46
N LEU A 233 23.98 -18.30 -11.07
CA LEU A 233 25.22 -18.14 -11.84
C LEU A 233 26.03 -19.44 -11.83
N ASN A 234 26.19 -20.08 -10.68
CA ASN A 234 26.89 -21.37 -10.54
C ASN A 234 26.25 -22.44 -11.44
N LEU A 235 24.91 -22.51 -11.47
CA LEU A 235 24.16 -23.44 -12.34
C LEU A 235 24.33 -23.14 -13.83
N GLN A 236 24.61 -21.89 -14.22
CA GLN A 236 24.92 -21.54 -15.61
C GLN A 236 26.33 -21.96 -15.97
N ASP A 237 27.32 -21.75 -15.10
CA ASP A 237 28.70 -22.14 -15.31
C ASP A 237 28.84 -23.66 -15.40
N ASP A 238 28.17 -24.44 -14.54
CA ASP A 238 28.14 -25.91 -14.60
C ASP A 238 27.58 -26.40 -15.95
N LYS A 239 26.48 -25.80 -16.44
CA LYS A 239 25.91 -26.15 -17.76
C LYS A 239 26.81 -25.83 -18.93
N LEU A 240 27.55 -24.72 -18.83
CA LEU A 240 28.52 -24.35 -19.87
C LEU A 240 29.71 -25.31 -19.91
N GLN A 241 30.18 -25.79 -18.76
CA GLN A 241 31.23 -26.81 -18.67
C GLN A 241 30.74 -28.14 -19.24
N GLU A 242 29.54 -28.61 -18.90
CA GLU A 242 28.96 -29.84 -19.45
C GLU A 242 28.77 -29.81 -20.96
N LEU A 243 28.54 -28.62 -21.56
CA LEU A 243 28.44 -28.44 -23.00
C LEU A 243 29.80 -28.38 -23.68
N GLY A 244 30.81 -27.78 -23.03
CA GLY A 244 32.18 -27.72 -23.52
C GLY A 244 32.87 -29.11 -23.58
N ASP A 245 32.53 -29.99 -22.63
CA ASP A 245 33.07 -31.36 -22.55
C ASP A 245 32.45 -32.31 -23.59
N LYS A 246 31.45 -31.88 -24.35
CA LYS A 246 30.74 -32.69 -25.36
C LYS A 246 31.13 -32.37 -26.80
N GLU A 247 32.20 -31.60 -27.06
CA GLU A 247 32.72 -31.49 -28.45
C GLU A 247 33.34 -32.84 -28.90
N PRO A 248 32.85 -33.40 -29.98
CA PRO A 248 33.35 -34.68 -30.47
C PRO A 248 34.73 -34.51 -31.03
N LEU A 249 35.63 -35.38 -30.63
CA LEU A 249 36.83 -35.73 -31.35
C LEU A 249 36.40 -36.21 -32.75
N GLY A 250 36.49 -35.32 -33.74
CA GLY A 250 36.35 -35.66 -35.15
C GLY A 250 37.66 -36.13 -35.76
#